data_bb2f9b77c4c7231a50b2fe7c7135558e
#
_entry.id   bb2f9b77c4c7231a50b2fe7c7135558e
#
_cell.length_a   1.000
_cell.length_b   1.000
_cell.length_c   1.000
_cell.angle_alpha   90.00
_cell.angle_beta   90.00
_cell.angle_gamma   90.00
#
_symmetry.space_group_name_H-M   'P 1'
#
loop_
_entity.id
_entity.type
_entity.pdbx_description
1 polymer ?
#
loop_
_entity_poly.entity_id
_entity_poly.type
_entity_poly.pdbx_seq_one_letter_code
_entity_poly.pdbx_strand_id
1 'polypeptide(L)'
;MRSQVIPSLQLEMQEYEHINTGARHYHLAADNPENVFLVALRTLPMDSTGVAHILEHTALCGSKKYPVRDPFFMMIRRSLNTFMNAFTSSDCTAYPFASRNRKDFNNLLHVYMDAVFFSNLNELDFAQEGHRLDFAEDGNIHSDLQYKGVVFNEMKGAMSSENSRLWQTLTNYLFPTSTYHYNSGGEPSHIPDLSYADLKAFYETHYHPSNAIFMTYGDIPALEHQEKFEELALKHFERIDVSHITANQEKRYLAPVRVQESYAADASEGTEDKTHVVVAWLLGQSTDLEAAFKAQLMSSVLLDNSASPLMEVLETSDLGKSPSPLCGLEDSNREMSFICGLEGCAEDATLNVEKLILDTLQRIADEGVDQEQVEAALHQLELHQREISGDSYPYGLQL
;
A
#
# COMPACT_ATOMS: atom_id res chain seq x y z
N MET A 1 26.11 -2.71 -11.90
CA MET A 1 26.29 -2.90 -10.46
C MET A 1 26.64 -1.58 -9.82
N ARG A 2 25.93 -1.19 -8.78
CA ARG A 2 26.30 -0.09 -7.87
C ARG A 2 26.31 -0.64 -6.45
N SER A 3 27.18 -0.13 -5.57
CA SER A 3 27.11 -0.47 -4.16
C SER A 3 27.39 0.75 -3.28
N GLN A 4 26.80 0.74 -2.10
CA GLN A 4 26.98 1.76 -1.09
C GLN A 4 26.94 1.14 0.30
N VAL A 5 27.98 1.39 1.08
CA VAL A 5 28.01 0.99 2.49
C VAL A 5 27.24 2.01 3.31
N ILE A 6 26.35 1.53 4.19
CA ILE A 6 25.57 2.35 5.14
C ILE A 6 25.99 1.95 6.56
N PRO A 7 27.00 2.62 7.12
CA PRO A 7 27.60 2.20 8.40
C PRO A 7 26.62 2.28 9.58
N SER A 8 25.70 3.24 9.56
CA SER A 8 24.68 3.42 10.60
C SER A 8 23.71 2.23 10.70
N LEU A 9 23.48 1.53 9.59
CA LEU A 9 22.62 0.35 9.51
C LEU A 9 23.41 -0.96 9.45
N GLN A 10 24.77 -0.89 9.47
CA GLN A 10 25.68 -2.03 9.38
C GLN A 10 25.41 -2.94 8.17
N LEU A 11 25.12 -2.35 7.02
CA LEU A 11 24.84 -3.06 5.77
C LEU A 11 25.53 -2.43 4.56
N GLU A 12 25.62 -3.21 3.49
CA GLU A 12 25.98 -2.75 2.14
C GLU A 12 24.77 -2.93 1.21
N MET A 13 24.27 -1.84 0.65
CA MET A 13 23.26 -1.87 -0.41
C MET A 13 23.94 -2.11 -1.76
N GLN A 14 23.48 -3.10 -2.49
CA GLN A 14 23.99 -3.48 -3.80
C GLN A 14 22.84 -3.48 -4.82
N GLU A 15 23.01 -2.77 -5.95
CA GLU A 15 22.04 -2.69 -7.03
C GLU A 15 22.54 -3.44 -8.27
N TYR A 16 21.69 -4.28 -8.84
CA TYR A 16 21.93 -5.07 -10.03
C TYR A 16 20.78 -4.96 -11.03
N GLU A 17 21.06 -5.18 -12.29
CA GLU A 17 20.08 -5.33 -13.36
C GLU A 17 20.35 -6.62 -14.13
N HIS A 18 19.32 -7.43 -14.34
CA HIS A 18 19.42 -8.62 -15.19
C HIS A 18 19.42 -8.22 -16.66
N ILE A 19 20.46 -8.61 -17.40
CA ILE A 19 20.72 -8.13 -18.77
C ILE A 19 19.58 -8.47 -19.73
N ASN A 20 19.09 -9.72 -19.68
CA ASN A 20 18.13 -10.22 -20.66
C ASN A 20 16.70 -9.75 -20.41
N THR A 21 16.30 -9.52 -19.17
CA THR A 21 14.92 -9.12 -18.83
C THR A 21 14.79 -7.68 -18.35
N GLY A 22 15.88 -7.07 -17.86
CA GLY A 22 15.86 -5.76 -17.23
C GLY A 22 15.31 -5.76 -15.80
N ALA A 23 15.07 -6.93 -15.21
CA ALA A 23 14.67 -7.04 -13.80
C ALA A 23 15.73 -6.41 -12.89
N ARG A 24 15.31 -5.64 -11.89
CA ARG A 24 16.22 -5.04 -10.91
C ARG A 24 16.31 -5.89 -9.67
N HIS A 25 17.50 -5.95 -9.08
CA HIS A 25 17.72 -6.62 -7.80
C HIS A 25 18.47 -5.68 -6.86
N TYR A 26 17.84 -5.33 -5.74
CA TYR A 26 18.44 -4.63 -4.61
C TYR A 26 18.75 -5.64 -3.53
N HIS A 27 20.03 -5.77 -3.18
CA HIS A 27 20.48 -6.64 -2.10
C HIS A 27 21.04 -5.80 -0.95
N LEU A 28 20.48 -5.98 0.23
CA LEU A 28 20.91 -5.38 1.49
C LEU A 28 21.77 -6.41 2.23
N ALA A 29 23.06 -6.44 1.93
CA ALA A 29 24.00 -7.39 2.52
C ALA A 29 24.26 -7.04 3.99
N ALA A 30 23.94 -7.95 4.91
CA ALA A 30 24.11 -7.78 6.35
C ALA A 30 24.54 -9.09 6.99
N ASP A 31 25.27 -9.03 8.10
CA ASP A 31 25.61 -10.21 8.93
C ASP A 31 24.41 -10.58 9.81
N ASN A 32 23.33 -11.04 9.16
CA ASN A 32 22.09 -11.42 9.81
C ASN A 32 21.53 -12.71 9.18
N PRO A 33 21.34 -13.79 9.97
CA PRO A 33 20.82 -15.06 9.46
C PRO A 33 19.32 -15.02 9.10
N GLU A 34 18.58 -13.97 9.46
CA GLU A 34 17.21 -13.77 9.01
C GLU A 34 17.23 -13.21 7.60
N ASN A 35 17.17 -14.08 6.62
CA ASN A 35 17.13 -13.70 5.23
C ASN A 35 15.71 -13.33 4.81
N VAL A 36 15.60 -12.23 4.08
CA VAL A 36 14.35 -11.70 3.53
C VAL A 36 14.40 -11.74 2.01
N PHE A 37 13.29 -12.06 1.42
CA PHE A 37 13.02 -11.93 -0.02
C PHE A 37 11.75 -11.13 -0.22
N LEU A 38 11.74 -10.30 -1.25
CA LEU A 38 10.55 -9.64 -1.75
C LEU A 38 10.65 -9.53 -3.27
N VAL A 39 9.57 -9.82 -3.97
CA VAL A 39 9.37 -9.42 -5.37
C VAL A 39 8.17 -8.49 -5.45
N ALA A 40 8.39 -7.31 -5.99
CA ALA A 40 7.36 -6.31 -6.23
C ALA A 40 7.17 -6.07 -7.73
N LEU A 41 5.90 -5.90 -8.12
CA LEU A 41 5.49 -5.61 -9.48
C LEU A 41 4.65 -4.33 -9.47
N ARG A 42 4.88 -3.44 -10.42
CA ARG A 42 3.96 -2.30 -10.59
C ARG A 42 2.63 -2.82 -11.13
N THR A 43 1.55 -2.58 -10.41
CA THR A 43 0.21 -3.06 -10.70
C THR A 43 -0.78 -1.90 -10.62
N LEU A 44 -0.73 -1.02 -11.63
CA LEU A 44 -1.53 0.19 -11.67
C LEU A 44 -2.96 -0.13 -12.09
N PRO A 45 -3.95 -0.01 -11.21
CA PRO A 45 -5.35 -0.17 -11.59
C PRO A 45 -5.81 1.00 -12.48
N MET A 46 -6.71 0.69 -13.39
CA MET A 46 -7.36 1.67 -14.28
C MET A 46 -8.86 1.78 -14.00
N ASP A 47 -9.34 1.08 -12.99
CA ASP A 47 -10.69 1.08 -12.45
C ASP A 47 -10.70 0.59 -11.01
N SER A 48 -11.86 0.55 -10.37
CA SER A 48 -12.03 0.09 -8.98
C SER A 48 -12.57 -1.34 -8.88
N THR A 49 -12.33 -2.19 -9.89
CA THR A 49 -12.74 -3.62 -9.84
C THR A 49 -11.89 -4.46 -8.90
N GLY A 50 -10.77 -3.92 -8.40
CA GLY A 50 -9.86 -4.65 -7.52
C GLY A 50 -9.04 -5.72 -8.24
N VAL A 51 -8.81 -5.57 -9.55
CA VAL A 51 -8.09 -6.56 -10.36
C VAL A 51 -6.72 -6.90 -9.79
N ALA A 52 -5.97 -5.92 -9.27
CA ALA A 52 -4.65 -6.15 -8.67
C ALA A 52 -4.74 -6.98 -7.38
N HIS A 53 -5.71 -6.72 -6.52
CA HIS A 53 -5.94 -7.43 -5.26
C HIS A 53 -6.45 -8.86 -5.50
N ILE A 54 -7.44 -9.02 -6.38
CA ILE A 54 -7.95 -10.35 -6.76
C ILE A 54 -6.86 -11.19 -7.42
N LEU A 55 -6.00 -10.56 -8.22
CA LEU A 55 -4.87 -11.24 -8.82
C LEU A 55 -3.82 -11.64 -7.78
N GLU A 56 -3.54 -10.80 -6.77
CA GLU A 56 -2.67 -11.16 -5.65
C GLU A 56 -3.09 -12.48 -5.03
N HIS A 57 -4.37 -12.61 -4.65
CA HIS A 57 -4.93 -13.84 -4.10
C HIS A 57 -4.86 -15.01 -5.08
N THR A 58 -5.35 -14.79 -6.30
CA THR A 58 -5.44 -15.86 -7.32
C THR A 58 -4.08 -16.38 -7.76
N ALA A 59 -3.04 -15.51 -7.80
CA ALA A 59 -1.69 -15.93 -8.16
C ALA A 59 -1.10 -16.95 -7.18
N LEU A 60 -1.51 -16.90 -5.91
CA LEU A 60 -1.03 -17.79 -4.85
C LEU A 60 -1.83 -19.11 -4.74
N CYS A 61 -2.93 -19.26 -5.48
CA CYS A 61 -3.80 -20.44 -5.41
C CYS A 61 -3.22 -21.70 -6.06
N GLY A 62 -2.20 -21.55 -6.92
CA GLY A 62 -1.52 -22.69 -7.57
C GLY A 62 -0.74 -22.26 -8.80
N SER A 63 0.32 -23.00 -9.10
CA SER A 63 1.26 -22.64 -10.16
C SER A 63 1.75 -23.86 -10.94
N LYS A 64 2.53 -23.63 -11.97
CA LYS A 64 2.96 -24.67 -12.92
C LYS A 64 3.70 -25.82 -12.25
N LYS A 65 4.62 -25.54 -11.31
CA LYS A 65 5.37 -26.59 -10.56
C LYS A 65 4.61 -27.07 -9.33
N TYR A 66 3.76 -26.22 -8.78
CA TYR A 66 2.97 -26.51 -7.57
C TYR A 66 1.47 -26.45 -7.89
N PRO A 67 0.94 -27.39 -8.70
CA PRO A 67 -0.45 -27.40 -9.15
C PRO A 67 -1.38 -27.96 -8.05
N VAL A 68 -1.16 -27.54 -6.82
CA VAL A 68 -1.96 -27.87 -5.65
C VAL A 68 -2.72 -26.65 -5.22
N ARG A 69 -3.87 -26.85 -4.62
CA ARG A 69 -4.66 -25.73 -4.12
C ARG A 69 -3.98 -25.13 -2.89
N ASP A 70 -3.87 -23.81 -2.88
CA ASP A 70 -3.38 -22.98 -1.78
C ASP A 70 -1.99 -23.37 -1.23
N PRO A 71 -0.95 -23.50 -2.11
CA PRO A 71 0.40 -23.83 -1.64
C PRO A 71 0.94 -22.81 -0.64
N PHE A 72 0.52 -21.56 -0.76
CA PHE A 72 0.87 -20.46 0.15
C PHE A 72 0.40 -20.74 1.59
N PHE A 73 -0.89 -21.03 1.79
CA PHE A 73 -1.42 -21.36 3.13
C PHE A 73 -0.87 -22.65 3.70
N MET A 74 -0.50 -23.59 2.83
CA MET A 74 0.20 -24.81 3.27
C MET A 74 1.59 -24.47 3.81
N MET A 75 2.32 -23.57 3.18
CA MET A 75 3.66 -23.15 3.61
C MET A 75 3.62 -22.33 4.90
N ILE A 76 2.68 -21.39 5.07
CA ILE A 76 2.50 -20.66 6.33
C ILE A 76 2.45 -21.61 7.54
N ARG A 77 1.77 -22.74 7.41
CA ARG A 77 1.56 -23.68 8.50
C ARG A 77 2.69 -24.69 8.70
N ARG A 78 3.55 -24.91 7.69
CA ARG A 78 4.49 -26.05 7.64
C ARG A 78 5.94 -25.65 7.45
N SER A 79 6.22 -24.43 7.04
CA SER A 79 7.58 -23.92 6.90
C SER A 79 8.13 -23.34 8.22
N LEU A 80 9.43 -23.05 8.23
CA LEU A 80 10.11 -22.38 9.33
C LEU A 80 10.20 -20.88 9.09
N ASN A 81 9.25 -20.33 8.32
CA ASN A 81 9.22 -18.91 8.04
C ASN A 81 9.14 -18.09 9.33
N THR A 82 9.76 -16.93 9.32
CA THR A 82 9.58 -15.88 10.34
C THR A 82 8.55 -14.85 9.87
N PHE A 83 8.29 -14.80 8.57
CA PHE A 83 7.29 -13.96 7.94
C PHE A 83 6.89 -14.52 6.57
N MET A 84 5.62 -14.47 6.24
CA MET A 84 5.07 -14.74 4.91
C MET A 84 3.85 -13.86 4.71
N ASN A 85 3.80 -13.14 3.60
CA ASN A 85 2.64 -12.33 3.23
C ASN A 85 2.60 -12.07 1.72
N ALA A 86 1.54 -11.44 1.28
CA ALA A 86 1.41 -10.69 0.05
C ALA A 86 0.62 -9.42 0.35
N PHE A 87 0.82 -8.36 -0.40
CA PHE A 87 0.05 -7.13 -0.23
C PHE A 87 -0.03 -6.35 -1.53
N THR A 88 -1.18 -5.73 -1.74
CA THR A 88 -1.46 -4.83 -2.85
C THR A 88 -1.60 -3.41 -2.31
N SER A 89 -0.75 -2.51 -2.81
CA SER A 89 -0.81 -1.07 -2.59
C SER A 89 -1.53 -0.38 -3.75
N SER A 90 -1.56 0.95 -3.73
CA SER A 90 -2.23 1.74 -4.77
C SER A 90 -1.66 1.55 -6.18
N ASP A 91 -0.39 1.19 -6.32
CA ASP A 91 0.32 1.08 -7.60
C ASP A 91 1.30 -0.10 -7.70
N CYS A 92 1.38 -0.94 -6.67
CA CYS A 92 2.23 -2.12 -6.69
C CYS A 92 1.64 -3.29 -5.90
N THR A 93 2.03 -4.51 -6.30
CA THR A 93 1.76 -5.74 -5.56
C THR A 93 3.09 -6.39 -5.21
N ALA A 94 3.26 -6.78 -3.94
CA ALA A 94 4.49 -7.34 -3.43
C ALA A 94 4.28 -8.66 -2.70
N TYR A 95 5.25 -9.54 -2.83
CA TYR A 95 5.25 -10.90 -2.28
C TYR A 95 6.51 -11.12 -1.42
N PRO A 96 6.46 -10.73 -0.13
CA PRO A 96 7.58 -10.92 0.79
C PRO A 96 7.50 -12.21 1.58
N PHE A 97 8.67 -12.75 1.93
CA PHE A 97 8.82 -13.71 3.00
C PHE A 97 10.18 -13.57 3.70
N ALA A 98 10.31 -14.14 4.89
CA ALA A 98 11.56 -14.23 5.63
C ALA A 98 11.73 -15.60 6.30
N SER A 99 12.97 -16.05 6.43
CA SER A 99 13.33 -17.26 7.16
C SER A 99 14.77 -17.19 7.64
N ARG A 100 15.01 -17.74 8.84
CA ARG A 100 16.36 -17.95 9.39
C ARG A 100 17.00 -19.27 8.94
N ASN A 101 16.21 -20.14 8.32
CA ASN A 101 16.67 -21.44 7.85
C ASN A 101 16.88 -21.41 6.33
N ARG A 102 18.13 -21.55 5.87
CA ARG A 102 18.48 -21.47 4.44
C ARG A 102 17.73 -22.47 3.56
N LYS A 103 17.47 -23.69 4.05
CA LYS A 103 16.72 -24.69 3.28
C LYS A 103 15.25 -24.27 3.14
N ASP A 104 14.67 -23.78 4.21
CA ASP A 104 13.30 -23.26 4.21
C ASP A 104 13.18 -22.03 3.32
N PHE A 105 14.12 -21.06 3.45
CA PHE A 105 14.21 -19.92 2.57
C PHE A 105 14.19 -20.30 1.08
N ASN A 106 15.04 -21.29 0.70
CA ASN A 106 15.06 -21.78 -0.68
C ASN A 106 13.74 -22.45 -1.10
N ASN A 107 13.08 -23.20 -0.20
CA ASN A 107 11.78 -23.80 -0.50
C ASN A 107 10.71 -22.72 -0.74
N LEU A 108 10.67 -21.70 0.12
CA LEU A 108 9.77 -20.56 -0.03
C LEU A 108 10.04 -19.79 -1.33
N LEU A 109 11.32 -19.54 -1.64
CA LEU A 109 11.71 -18.88 -2.89
C LEU A 109 11.20 -19.64 -4.12
N HIS A 110 11.30 -20.97 -4.13
CA HIS A 110 10.79 -21.81 -5.21
C HIS A 110 9.27 -21.64 -5.37
N VAL A 111 8.52 -21.66 -4.28
CA VAL A 111 7.06 -21.52 -4.30
C VAL A 111 6.64 -20.12 -4.78
N TYR A 112 7.26 -19.05 -4.22
CA TYR A 112 6.91 -17.68 -4.56
C TYR A 112 7.25 -17.35 -6.01
N MET A 113 8.45 -17.73 -6.48
CA MET A 113 8.87 -17.48 -7.86
C MET A 113 7.96 -18.18 -8.87
N ASP A 114 7.54 -19.41 -8.60
CA ASP A 114 6.63 -20.15 -9.49
C ASP A 114 5.21 -19.58 -9.41
N ALA A 115 4.72 -19.20 -8.23
CA ALA A 115 3.41 -18.58 -8.05
C ALA A 115 3.30 -17.25 -8.79
N VAL A 116 4.30 -16.36 -8.64
CA VAL A 116 4.28 -15.03 -9.26
C VAL A 116 4.42 -15.11 -10.78
N PHE A 117 5.38 -15.87 -11.31
CA PHE A 117 5.69 -15.82 -12.74
C PHE A 117 5.05 -16.95 -13.58
N PHE A 118 4.49 -17.96 -12.95
CA PHE A 118 3.89 -19.12 -13.62
C PHE A 118 2.60 -19.59 -12.95
N SER A 119 1.79 -18.64 -12.47
CA SER A 119 0.47 -18.93 -11.89
C SER A 119 -0.43 -19.66 -12.89
N ASN A 120 -1.23 -20.60 -12.40
CA ASN A 120 -2.21 -21.30 -13.22
C ASN A 120 -3.46 -20.45 -13.52
N LEU A 121 -3.78 -19.50 -12.67
CA LEU A 121 -4.96 -18.61 -12.77
C LEU A 121 -6.23 -19.39 -13.14
N ASN A 122 -6.61 -20.40 -12.36
CA ASN A 122 -7.82 -21.16 -12.66
C ASN A 122 -9.08 -20.29 -12.49
N GLU A 123 -10.05 -20.48 -13.38
CA GLU A 123 -11.32 -19.74 -13.33
C GLU A 123 -12.09 -20.00 -12.02
N LEU A 124 -11.98 -21.21 -11.47
CA LEU A 124 -12.62 -21.54 -10.18
C LEU A 124 -11.95 -20.83 -8.99
N ASP A 125 -10.63 -20.62 -9.05
CA ASP A 125 -9.92 -19.86 -8.03
C ASP A 125 -10.29 -18.36 -8.14
N PHE A 126 -10.39 -17.81 -9.36
CA PHE A 126 -10.93 -16.47 -9.56
C PHE A 126 -12.34 -16.31 -9.00
N ALA A 127 -13.24 -17.26 -9.27
CA ALA A 127 -14.60 -17.22 -8.75
C ALA A 127 -14.67 -17.34 -7.22
N GLN A 128 -13.71 -18.03 -6.60
CA GLN A 128 -13.62 -18.14 -5.15
C GLN A 128 -12.99 -16.90 -4.50
N GLU A 129 -11.84 -16.47 -5.01
CA GLU A 129 -11.10 -15.36 -4.42
C GLU A 129 -11.72 -14.00 -4.77
N GLY A 130 -12.11 -13.80 -6.03
CA GLY A 130 -12.69 -12.56 -6.51
C GLY A 130 -14.17 -12.43 -6.18
N HIS A 131 -15.01 -12.93 -7.07
CA HIS A 131 -16.47 -12.90 -6.90
C HIS A 131 -17.18 -13.98 -7.71
N ARG A 132 -18.36 -14.37 -7.23
CA ARG A 132 -19.33 -15.22 -7.92
C ARG A 132 -20.73 -14.95 -7.42
N LEU A 133 -21.75 -15.26 -8.23
CA LEU A 133 -23.11 -15.35 -7.75
C LEU A 133 -23.34 -16.70 -7.05
N ASP A 134 -23.90 -16.66 -5.87
CA ASP A 134 -24.20 -17.84 -5.05
C ASP A 134 -25.47 -17.62 -4.24
N PHE A 135 -26.09 -18.70 -3.77
CA PHE A 135 -27.25 -18.60 -2.90
C PHE A 135 -26.85 -18.00 -1.53
N ALA A 136 -27.72 -17.15 -0.98
CA ALA A 136 -27.48 -16.54 0.34
C ALA A 136 -27.30 -17.60 1.43
N GLU A 137 -28.12 -18.63 1.40
CA GLU A 137 -28.04 -19.79 2.28
C GLU A 137 -27.45 -20.99 1.51
N ASP A 138 -26.32 -21.52 2.00
CA ASP A 138 -25.65 -22.64 1.34
C ASP A 138 -26.56 -23.86 1.24
N GLY A 139 -26.70 -24.38 0.01
CA GLY A 139 -27.55 -25.52 -0.30
C GLY A 139 -29.05 -25.22 -0.40
N ASN A 140 -29.49 -23.98 -0.15
CA ASN A 140 -30.91 -23.58 -0.32
C ASN A 140 -31.11 -22.83 -1.66
N ILE A 141 -31.50 -23.58 -2.70
CA ILE A 141 -31.75 -23.03 -4.04
C ILE A 141 -32.95 -22.06 -4.10
N HIS A 142 -33.68 -21.86 -3.03
CA HIS A 142 -34.80 -20.93 -2.90
C HIS A 142 -34.43 -19.65 -2.15
N SER A 143 -33.20 -19.57 -1.60
CA SER A 143 -32.71 -18.33 -1.03
C SER A 143 -32.32 -17.33 -2.13
N ASP A 144 -32.22 -16.05 -1.77
CA ASP A 144 -31.81 -14.99 -2.68
C ASP A 144 -30.42 -15.25 -3.22
N LEU A 145 -30.15 -14.77 -4.43
CA LEU A 145 -28.80 -14.74 -5.01
C LEU A 145 -28.04 -13.53 -4.47
N GLN A 146 -26.79 -13.74 -4.12
CA GLN A 146 -25.88 -12.68 -3.70
C GLN A 146 -24.47 -12.90 -4.26
N TYR A 147 -23.70 -11.82 -4.34
CA TYR A 147 -22.27 -11.94 -4.62
C TYR A 147 -21.52 -12.46 -3.39
N LYS A 148 -20.66 -13.46 -3.61
CA LYS A 148 -19.72 -14.02 -2.64
C LYS A 148 -18.34 -14.07 -3.27
N GLY A 149 -17.30 -13.93 -2.47
CA GLY A 149 -15.87 -14.03 -2.84
C GLY A 149 -15.03 -13.63 -1.65
N VAL A 150 -13.79 -14.09 -1.59
CA VAL A 150 -12.88 -13.73 -0.48
C VAL A 150 -12.62 -12.23 -0.49
N VAL A 151 -12.07 -11.71 -1.60
CA VAL A 151 -11.78 -10.28 -1.75
C VAL A 151 -13.06 -9.44 -1.73
N PHE A 152 -14.15 -9.91 -2.38
CA PHE A 152 -15.43 -9.21 -2.33
C PHE A 152 -15.92 -8.99 -0.88
N ASN A 153 -15.87 -10.04 -0.05
CA ASN A 153 -16.32 -9.95 1.34
C ASN A 153 -15.37 -9.13 2.20
N GLU A 154 -14.06 -9.25 1.97
CA GLU A 154 -13.04 -8.47 2.64
C GLU A 154 -13.23 -6.97 2.37
N MET A 155 -13.36 -6.59 1.11
CA MET A 155 -13.57 -5.20 0.72
C MET A 155 -14.93 -4.66 1.17
N LYS A 156 -15.97 -5.50 1.19
CA LYS A 156 -17.26 -5.13 1.77
C LYS A 156 -17.12 -4.81 3.27
N GLY A 157 -16.30 -5.57 4.00
CA GLY A 157 -15.97 -5.27 5.39
C GLY A 157 -15.13 -3.99 5.52
N ALA A 158 -14.04 -3.88 4.77
CA ALA A 158 -13.15 -2.71 4.81
C ALA A 158 -13.87 -1.41 4.48
N MET A 159 -14.70 -1.40 3.43
CA MET A 159 -15.45 -0.22 2.97
C MET A 159 -16.73 0.05 3.80
N SER A 160 -17.01 -0.73 4.84
CA SER A 160 -18.02 -0.38 5.85
C SER A 160 -17.48 0.61 6.90
N SER A 161 -16.17 0.80 6.99
CA SER A 161 -15.53 1.79 7.85
C SER A 161 -15.71 3.21 7.28
N GLU A 162 -16.16 4.14 8.15
CA GLU A 162 -16.29 5.56 7.82
C GLU A 162 -14.96 6.16 7.35
N ASN A 163 -13.86 5.80 8.01
CA ASN A 163 -12.52 6.27 7.66
C ASN A 163 -12.04 5.76 6.31
N SER A 164 -12.32 4.50 5.97
CA SER A 164 -11.99 3.95 4.65
C SER A 164 -12.79 4.64 3.55
N ARG A 165 -14.06 4.95 3.81
CA ARG A 165 -14.91 5.73 2.89
C ARG A 165 -14.38 7.15 2.72
N LEU A 166 -14.06 7.82 3.83
CA LEU A 166 -13.49 9.17 3.78
C LEU A 166 -12.18 9.20 2.99
N TRP A 167 -11.28 8.24 3.24
CA TRP A 167 -10.03 8.11 2.49
C TRP A 167 -10.27 7.91 0.99
N GLN A 168 -11.13 6.95 0.61
CA GLN A 168 -11.43 6.69 -0.80
C GLN A 168 -12.08 7.89 -1.48
N THR A 169 -13.01 8.57 -0.80
CA THR A 169 -13.61 9.81 -1.31
C THR A 169 -12.57 10.89 -1.52
N LEU A 170 -11.69 11.08 -0.53
CA LEU A 170 -10.61 12.07 -0.61
C LEU A 170 -9.68 11.80 -1.80
N THR A 171 -9.23 10.55 -1.97
CA THR A 171 -8.31 10.18 -3.07
C THR A 171 -8.95 10.33 -4.44
N ASN A 172 -10.25 10.06 -4.58
CA ASN A 172 -10.98 10.27 -5.83
C ASN A 172 -10.92 11.73 -6.31
N TYR A 173 -11.01 12.69 -5.38
CA TYR A 173 -10.95 14.11 -5.70
C TYR A 173 -9.55 14.69 -5.67
N LEU A 174 -8.66 14.13 -4.86
CA LEU A 174 -7.27 14.57 -4.79
C LEU A 174 -6.47 14.11 -6.02
N PHE A 175 -6.81 12.93 -6.56
CA PHE A 175 -6.15 12.30 -7.71
C PHE A 175 -7.12 12.02 -8.87
N PRO A 176 -7.77 13.05 -9.48
CA PRO A 176 -8.82 12.83 -10.47
C PRO A 176 -8.36 12.22 -11.79
N THR A 177 -7.05 12.21 -12.12
CA THR A 177 -6.54 11.79 -13.43
C THR A 177 -5.45 10.73 -13.37
N SER A 178 -5.04 10.31 -12.19
CA SER A 178 -4.01 9.28 -12.02
C SER A 178 -4.58 7.96 -11.47
N THR A 179 -3.76 6.92 -11.41
CA THR A 179 -4.14 5.59 -10.90
C THR A 179 -4.65 5.64 -9.45
N TYR A 180 -4.20 6.62 -8.67
CA TYR A 180 -4.60 6.80 -7.25
C TYR A 180 -6.05 7.24 -7.07
N HIS A 181 -6.74 7.59 -8.16
CA HIS A 181 -8.19 7.78 -8.18
C HIS A 181 -8.94 6.51 -7.79
N TYR A 182 -8.41 5.36 -8.17
CA TYR A 182 -9.09 4.08 -8.06
C TYR A 182 -8.77 3.38 -6.74
N ASN A 183 -9.74 2.61 -6.23
CA ASN A 183 -9.53 1.72 -5.11
C ASN A 183 -8.83 0.44 -5.59
N SER A 184 -7.53 0.32 -5.37
CA SER A 184 -6.73 -0.85 -5.79
C SER A 184 -7.19 -2.15 -5.12
N GLY A 185 -7.75 -2.07 -3.90
CA GLY A 185 -8.37 -3.20 -3.21
C GLY A 185 -9.69 -3.66 -3.83
N GLY A 186 -10.36 -2.77 -4.53
CA GLY A 186 -11.66 -2.96 -5.15
C GLY A 186 -12.81 -2.29 -4.39
N GLU A 187 -13.64 -1.57 -5.13
CA GLU A 187 -14.90 -1.06 -4.61
C GLU A 187 -15.97 -2.17 -4.69
N PRO A 188 -16.66 -2.55 -3.59
CA PRO A 188 -17.60 -3.66 -3.59
C PRO A 188 -18.67 -3.60 -4.68
N SER A 189 -19.09 -2.40 -5.08
CA SER A 189 -20.05 -2.21 -6.18
C SER A 189 -19.45 -2.45 -7.57
N HIS A 190 -18.12 -2.38 -7.73
CA HIS A 190 -17.41 -2.55 -9.00
C HIS A 190 -16.70 -3.91 -9.12
N ILE A 191 -16.36 -4.57 -8.01
CA ILE A 191 -15.74 -5.89 -8.03
C ILE A 191 -16.48 -6.89 -8.95
N PRO A 192 -17.85 -6.95 -8.94
CA PRO A 192 -18.58 -7.85 -9.81
C PRO A 192 -18.45 -7.59 -11.32
N ASP A 193 -17.94 -6.43 -11.71
CA ASP A 193 -17.74 -6.07 -13.12
C ASP A 193 -16.44 -6.67 -13.69
N LEU A 194 -15.52 -7.14 -12.83
CA LEU A 194 -14.26 -7.76 -13.26
C LEU A 194 -14.54 -9.12 -13.92
N SER A 195 -14.14 -9.28 -15.17
CA SER A 195 -14.18 -10.57 -15.83
C SER A 195 -12.89 -11.38 -15.61
N TYR A 196 -13.00 -12.70 -15.70
CA TYR A 196 -11.82 -13.59 -15.68
C TYR A 196 -10.85 -13.31 -16.84
N ALA A 197 -11.35 -12.85 -17.98
CA ALA A 197 -10.52 -12.47 -19.12
C ALA A 197 -9.68 -11.22 -18.80
N ASP A 198 -10.26 -10.22 -18.13
CA ASP A 198 -9.55 -9.00 -17.72
C ASP A 198 -8.47 -9.31 -16.67
N LEU A 199 -8.76 -10.21 -15.70
CA LEU A 199 -7.77 -10.68 -14.74
C LEU A 199 -6.55 -11.29 -15.45
N LYS A 200 -6.76 -12.15 -16.44
CA LYS A 200 -5.66 -12.76 -17.20
C LYS A 200 -4.88 -11.74 -18.01
N ALA A 201 -5.56 -10.83 -18.67
CA ALA A 201 -4.92 -9.77 -19.44
C ALA A 201 -4.06 -8.86 -18.53
N PHE A 202 -4.55 -8.57 -17.31
CA PHE A 202 -3.79 -7.81 -16.33
C PHE A 202 -2.55 -8.58 -15.86
N TYR A 203 -2.66 -9.89 -15.61
CA TYR A 203 -1.50 -10.72 -15.27
C TYR A 203 -0.46 -10.73 -16.38
N GLU A 204 -0.86 -11.00 -17.63
CA GLU A 204 0.04 -11.04 -18.79
C GLU A 204 0.78 -9.71 -18.99
N THR A 205 0.15 -8.58 -18.66
CA THR A 205 0.73 -7.25 -18.79
C THR A 205 1.69 -6.91 -17.66
N HIS A 206 1.34 -7.25 -16.41
CA HIS A 206 2.03 -6.72 -15.23
C HIS A 206 2.98 -7.73 -14.57
N TYR A 207 2.70 -9.05 -14.67
CA TYR A 207 3.49 -10.11 -13.99
C TYR A 207 4.62 -10.61 -14.87
N HIS A 208 5.52 -9.71 -15.20
CA HIS A 208 6.68 -9.98 -16.06
C HIS A 208 7.96 -9.51 -15.37
N PRO A 209 9.10 -10.26 -15.48
CA PRO A 209 10.36 -9.85 -14.86
C PRO A 209 10.85 -8.45 -15.25
N SER A 210 10.57 -7.97 -16.47
CA SER A 210 10.91 -6.59 -16.88
C SER A 210 10.20 -5.52 -16.04
N ASN A 211 9.09 -5.86 -15.40
CA ASN A 211 8.33 -5.01 -14.49
C ASN A 211 8.65 -5.26 -13.00
N ALA A 212 9.48 -6.28 -12.72
CA ALA A 212 9.74 -6.72 -11.35
C ALA A 212 10.95 -6.02 -10.72
N ILE A 213 10.83 -5.75 -9.43
CA ILE A 213 11.92 -5.41 -8.53
C ILE A 213 12.05 -6.55 -7.53
N PHE A 214 13.24 -7.14 -7.48
CA PHE A 214 13.61 -8.09 -6.45
C PHE A 214 14.35 -7.36 -5.34
N MET A 215 14.01 -7.63 -4.10
CA MET A 215 14.74 -7.17 -2.93
C MET A 215 15.13 -8.37 -2.06
N THR A 216 16.36 -8.39 -1.57
CA THR A 216 16.83 -9.39 -0.62
C THR A 216 17.63 -8.71 0.49
N TYR A 217 17.55 -9.28 1.68
CA TYR A 217 18.33 -8.86 2.86
C TYR A 217 18.93 -10.08 3.53
N GLY A 218 20.09 -9.94 4.13
CA GLY A 218 20.69 -10.93 5.02
C GLY A 218 22.10 -11.39 4.64
N ASP A 219 22.47 -12.58 5.13
CA ASP A 219 23.82 -13.16 4.99
C ASP A 219 24.00 -14.02 3.73
N ILE A 220 22.94 -14.30 2.97
CA ILE A 220 23.03 -15.03 1.71
C ILE A 220 23.55 -14.07 0.63
N PRO A 221 24.68 -14.39 -0.05
CA PRO A 221 25.25 -13.48 -1.04
C PRO A 221 24.32 -13.18 -2.22
N ALA A 222 24.35 -11.95 -2.75
CA ALA A 222 23.55 -11.54 -3.91
C ALA A 222 23.65 -12.51 -5.10
N LEU A 223 24.85 -13.04 -5.39
CA LEU A 223 25.05 -13.96 -6.49
C LEU A 223 24.24 -15.25 -6.34
N GLU A 224 24.17 -15.81 -5.13
CA GLU A 224 23.39 -17.02 -4.84
C GLU A 224 21.88 -16.79 -5.11
N HIS A 225 21.36 -15.62 -4.73
CA HIS A 225 19.99 -15.22 -5.07
C HIS A 225 19.79 -15.10 -6.58
N GLN A 226 20.70 -14.43 -7.28
CA GLN A 226 20.62 -14.21 -8.73
C GLN A 226 20.66 -15.52 -9.53
N GLU A 227 21.53 -16.47 -9.15
CA GLU A 227 21.56 -17.81 -9.73
C GLU A 227 20.21 -18.51 -9.57
N LYS A 228 19.55 -18.37 -8.41
CA LYS A 228 18.22 -18.91 -8.18
C LYS A 228 17.14 -18.19 -8.97
N PHE A 229 17.16 -16.87 -9.07
CA PHE A 229 16.20 -16.13 -9.90
C PHE A 229 16.31 -16.54 -11.37
N GLU A 230 17.55 -16.69 -11.89
CA GLU A 230 17.79 -17.17 -13.24
C GLU A 230 17.25 -18.59 -13.44
N GLU A 231 17.62 -19.52 -12.54
CA GLU A 231 17.17 -20.92 -12.60
C GLU A 231 15.66 -21.05 -12.57
N LEU A 232 14.99 -20.31 -11.69
CA LEU A 232 13.56 -20.48 -11.39
C LEU A 232 12.65 -19.75 -12.36
N ALA A 233 13.04 -18.56 -12.82
CA ALA A 233 12.16 -17.72 -13.64
C ALA A 233 12.87 -17.00 -14.80
N LEU A 234 13.94 -16.22 -14.56
CA LEU A 234 14.39 -15.18 -15.51
C LEU A 234 14.81 -15.75 -16.87
N LYS A 235 15.43 -16.93 -16.91
CA LYS A 235 15.84 -17.60 -18.16
C LYS A 235 14.67 -17.92 -19.13
N HIS A 236 13.43 -17.83 -18.66
CA HIS A 236 12.24 -18.12 -19.47
C HIS A 236 11.62 -16.88 -20.11
N PHE A 237 12.21 -15.71 -19.86
CA PHE A 237 11.67 -14.42 -20.28
C PHE A 237 12.72 -13.61 -21.03
N GLU A 238 12.23 -12.83 -21.99
CA GLU A 238 13.00 -11.81 -22.67
C GLU A 238 12.53 -10.42 -22.22
N ARG A 239 13.35 -9.39 -22.49
CA ARG A 239 12.99 -8.00 -22.13
C ARG A 239 11.81 -7.52 -22.96
N ILE A 240 10.82 -6.97 -22.29
CA ILE A 240 9.69 -6.25 -22.91
C ILE A 240 9.69 -4.79 -22.48
N ASP A 241 9.02 -3.93 -23.25
CA ASP A 241 8.80 -2.53 -22.88
C ASP A 241 7.70 -2.43 -21.82
N VAL A 242 8.06 -1.93 -20.65
CA VAL A 242 7.19 -1.69 -19.50
C VAL A 242 7.11 -0.20 -19.14
N SER A 243 7.56 0.69 -20.02
CA SER A 243 7.58 2.14 -19.80
C SER A 243 6.18 2.72 -19.61
N HIS A 244 5.17 2.08 -20.18
CA HIS A 244 3.75 2.46 -20.04
C HIS A 244 3.17 2.12 -18.66
N ILE A 245 3.79 1.21 -17.90
CA ILE A 245 3.38 0.86 -16.54
C ILE A 245 4.01 1.88 -15.58
N THR A 246 3.46 3.06 -15.52
CA THR A 246 3.98 4.17 -14.70
C THR A 246 2.83 5.05 -14.25
N ALA A 247 2.76 5.33 -12.94
CA ALA A 247 1.82 6.31 -12.41
C ALA A 247 2.15 7.69 -12.98
N ASN A 248 1.16 8.36 -13.54
CA ASN A 248 1.32 9.72 -14.05
C ASN A 248 1.32 10.73 -12.89
N GLN A 249 1.97 11.86 -13.12
CA GLN A 249 1.85 12.99 -12.21
C GLN A 249 0.43 13.57 -12.29
N GLU A 250 -0.15 13.89 -11.12
CA GLU A 250 -1.49 14.44 -11.05
C GLU A 250 -1.54 15.90 -11.51
N LYS A 251 -2.63 16.24 -12.19
CA LYS A 251 -2.89 17.62 -12.61
C LYS A 251 -3.42 18.44 -11.44
N ARG A 252 -2.74 19.54 -11.14
CA ARG A 252 -3.16 20.44 -10.07
C ARG A 252 -4.44 21.19 -10.44
N TYR A 253 -5.36 21.32 -9.51
CA TYR A 253 -6.48 22.24 -9.64
C TYR A 253 -6.00 23.69 -9.69
N LEU A 254 -6.68 24.52 -10.47
CA LEU A 254 -6.36 25.97 -10.57
C LEU A 254 -6.93 26.78 -9.40
N ALA A 255 -7.86 26.21 -8.66
CA ALA A 255 -8.49 26.80 -7.48
C ALA A 255 -8.88 25.69 -6.50
N PRO A 256 -9.05 26.00 -5.19
CA PRO A 256 -9.56 25.03 -4.24
C PRO A 256 -10.89 24.42 -4.65
N VAL A 257 -11.02 23.11 -4.52
CA VAL A 257 -12.25 22.38 -4.78
C VAL A 257 -12.88 22.00 -3.45
N ARG A 258 -14.19 22.23 -3.31
CA ARG A 258 -14.97 21.81 -2.14
C ARG A 258 -15.95 20.75 -2.58
N VAL A 259 -15.95 19.65 -1.86
CA VAL A 259 -16.75 18.45 -2.16
C VAL A 259 -17.57 18.10 -0.93
N GLN A 260 -18.79 17.66 -1.15
CA GLN A 260 -19.64 17.08 -0.11
C GLN A 260 -20.19 15.76 -0.63
N GLU A 261 -19.93 14.71 0.14
CA GLU A 261 -20.40 13.36 -0.15
C GLU A 261 -21.10 12.79 1.09
N SER A 262 -21.97 11.82 0.88
CA SER A 262 -22.67 11.13 1.97
C SER A 262 -22.15 9.71 2.14
N TYR A 263 -22.16 9.25 3.37
CA TYR A 263 -21.83 7.86 3.71
C TYR A 263 -22.98 7.21 4.51
N ALA A 264 -23.02 5.89 4.53
CA ALA A 264 -24.02 5.14 5.28
C ALA A 264 -23.69 5.20 6.79
N ALA A 265 -24.62 5.71 7.58
CA ALA A 265 -24.56 5.70 9.03
C ALA A 265 -25.50 4.63 9.61
N ASP A 266 -25.21 4.15 10.82
CA ASP A 266 -26.12 3.25 11.53
C ASP A 266 -27.37 4.00 11.96
N ALA A 267 -28.52 3.53 11.49
CA ALA A 267 -29.81 4.16 11.78
C ALA A 267 -30.16 4.21 13.30
N SER A 268 -29.52 3.36 14.11
CA SER A 268 -29.73 3.32 15.55
C SER A 268 -28.98 4.41 16.32
N GLU A 269 -27.96 5.02 15.73
CA GLU A 269 -27.08 5.99 16.39
C GLU A 269 -27.45 7.47 16.14
N GLY A 270 -28.42 7.73 15.26
CA GLY A 270 -28.72 9.09 14.80
C GLY A 270 -27.66 9.64 13.83
N THR A 271 -27.91 10.83 13.29
CA THR A 271 -27.02 11.50 12.31
C THR A 271 -26.39 12.79 12.84
N GLU A 272 -26.69 13.17 14.08
CA GLU A 272 -26.15 14.39 14.67
C GLU A 272 -24.65 14.21 14.97
N ASP A 273 -23.85 15.25 14.67
CA ASP A 273 -22.41 15.27 14.89
C ASP A 273 -21.65 14.05 14.30
N LYS A 274 -22.00 13.67 13.07
CA LYS A 274 -21.38 12.57 12.32
C LYS A 274 -20.61 13.06 11.10
N THR A 275 -20.52 14.37 10.89
CA THR A 275 -19.83 14.93 9.73
C THR A 275 -18.32 14.89 9.94
N HIS A 276 -17.58 14.42 8.93
CA HIS A 276 -16.14 14.52 8.83
C HIS A 276 -15.79 15.69 7.91
N VAL A 277 -14.89 16.55 8.35
CA VAL A 277 -14.41 17.69 7.54
C VAL A 277 -12.89 17.61 7.46
N VAL A 278 -12.37 17.41 6.25
CA VAL A 278 -10.93 17.35 6.01
C VAL A 278 -10.51 18.33 4.92
N VAL A 279 -9.33 18.91 5.07
CA VAL A 279 -8.65 19.73 4.06
C VAL A 279 -7.38 19.00 3.68
N ALA A 280 -7.11 18.90 2.37
CA ALA A 280 -5.96 18.17 1.87
C ALA A 280 -5.23 18.93 0.76
N TRP A 281 -3.93 18.71 0.67
CA TRP A 281 -3.04 19.28 -0.34
C TRP A 281 -2.18 18.19 -0.96
N LEU A 282 -2.01 18.26 -2.29
CA LEU A 282 -0.95 17.53 -2.97
C LEU A 282 0.36 18.31 -2.83
N LEU A 283 1.38 17.61 -2.36
CA LEU A 283 2.75 18.12 -2.19
C LEU A 283 3.66 17.74 -3.38
N GLY A 284 4.96 17.61 -3.13
CA GLY A 284 5.95 17.15 -4.10
C GLY A 284 5.94 15.65 -4.33
N GLN A 285 6.87 15.17 -5.15
CA GLN A 285 7.05 13.74 -5.41
C GLN A 285 7.72 13.07 -4.20
N SER A 286 7.23 11.89 -3.81
CA SER A 286 7.80 11.06 -2.73
C SER A 286 9.22 10.57 -3.04
N THR A 287 9.61 10.53 -4.31
CA THR A 287 10.97 10.18 -4.76
C THR A 287 11.99 11.32 -4.66
N ASP A 288 11.55 12.55 -4.40
CA ASP A 288 12.43 13.67 -4.06
C ASP A 288 12.72 13.63 -2.56
N LEU A 289 13.89 13.10 -2.19
CA LEU A 289 14.27 12.88 -0.79
C LEU A 289 14.28 14.17 0.05
N GLU A 290 14.66 15.31 -0.53
CA GLU A 290 14.65 16.59 0.18
C GLU A 290 13.23 17.07 0.42
N ALA A 291 12.37 16.98 -0.60
CA ALA A 291 10.96 17.33 -0.47
C ALA A 291 10.23 16.40 0.51
N ALA A 292 10.49 15.09 0.46
CA ALA A 292 9.93 14.11 1.39
C ALA A 292 10.34 14.39 2.84
N PHE A 293 11.63 14.62 3.07
CA PHE A 293 12.13 14.94 4.42
C PHE A 293 11.52 16.24 4.97
N LYS A 294 11.42 17.28 4.13
CA LYS A 294 10.75 18.53 4.52
C LYS A 294 9.28 18.33 4.84
N ALA A 295 8.58 17.50 4.07
CA ALA A 295 7.18 17.18 4.31
C ALA A 295 6.97 16.39 5.61
N GLN A 296 7.84 15.41 5.88
CA GLN A 296 7.83 14.64 7.14
C GLN A 296 8.08 15.55 8.33
N LEU A 297 9.12 16.40 8.27
CA LEU A 297 9.40 17.36 9.34
C LEU A 297 8.25 18.33 9.56
N MET A 298 7.67 18.88 8.49
CA MET A 298 6.51 19.77 8.56
C MET A 298 5.32 19.06 9.23
N SER A 299 5.01 17.84 8.83
CA SER A 299 3.92 17.06 9.40
C SER A 299 4.14 16.80 10.89
N SER A 300 5.36 16.40 11.29
CA SER A 300 5.71 16.16 12.69
C SER A 300 5.60 17.44 13.53
N VAL A 301 6.13 18.54 13.06
CA VAL A 301 6.04 19.83 13.77
C VAL A 301 4.59 20.27 13.97
N LEU A 302 3.73 20.06 12.97
CA LEU A 302 2.34 20.53 12.98
C LEU A 302 1.39 19.64 13.77
N LEU A 303 1.63 18.30 13.78
CA LEU A 303 0.59 17.31 14.15
C LEU A 303 1.05 16.20 15.10
N ASP A 304 2.33 16.09 15.48
CA ASP A 304 2.88 14.90 16.13
C ASP A 304 2.35 14.65 17.55
N ASN A 305 1.99 15.72 18.26
CA ASN A 305 1.48 15.64 19.63
C ASN A 305 0.58 16.83 19.97
N SER A 306 -0.10 16.75 21.13
CA SER A 306 -1.06 17.78 21.60
C SER A 306 -0.46 19.19 21.82
N ALA A 307 0.87 19.34 21.85
CA ALA A 307 1.54 20.63 21.90
C ALA A 307 1.94 21.15 20.50
N SER A 308 1.74 20.34 19.46
CA SER A 308 1.97 20.75 18.07
C SER A 308 0.92 21.78 17.65
N PRO A 309 1.32 22.88 16.98
CA PRO A 309 0.49 24.08 16.86
C PRO A 309 -0.82 23.90 16.08
N LEU A 310 -0.89 22.94 15.15
CA LEU A 310 -2.13 22.60 14.46
C LEU A 310 -2.95 21.56 15.24
N MET A 311 -2.28 20.55 15.83
CA MET A 311 -2.94 19.53 16.62
C MET A 311 -3.65 20.13 17.82
N GLU A 312 -3.01 21.05 18.58
CA GLU A 312 -3.60 21.75 19.72
C GLU A 312 -4.92 22.43 19.32
N VAL A 313 -4.93 23.13 18.19
CA VAL A 313 -6.13 23.84 17.72
C VAL A 313 -7.24 22.87 17.31
N LEU A 314 -6.89 21.75 16.71
CA LEU A 314 -7.88 20.73 16.35
C LEU A 314 -8.45 20.02 17.58
N GLU A 315 -7.60 19.64 18.54
CA GLU A 315 -8.03 18.96 19.79
C GLU A 315 -8.87 19.83 20.72
N THR A 316 -8.61 21.15 20.72
CA THR A 316 -9.31 22.11 21.61
C THR A 316 -10.52 22.77 20.97
N SER A 317 -10.81 22.47 19.71
CA SER A 317 -11.91 23.08 18.97
C SER A 317 -13.26 22.50 19.37
N ASP A 318 -14.26 23.36 19.58
CA ASP A 318 -15.67 22.98 19.76
C ASP A 318 -16.40 22.63 18.44
N LEU A 319 -15.70 22.69 17.29
CA LEU A 319 -16.30 22.43 15.96
C LEU A 319 -16.42 20.95 15.61
N GLY A 320 -15.72 20.07 16.32
CA GLY A 320 -15.75 18.62 16.16
C GLY A 320 -15.47 17.90 17.46
N LYS A 321 -15.59 16.57 17.47
CA LYS A 321 -15.32 15.75 18.66
C LYS A 321 -13.85 15.44 18.85
N SER A 322 -13.13 15.28 17.72
CA SER A 322 -11.69 14.95 17.71
C SER A 322 -11.06 15.30 16.36
N PRO A 323 -9.72 15.39 16.29
CA PRO A 323 -9.00 15.43 15.03
C PRO A 323 -9.34 14.23 14.16
N SER A 324 -9.42 14.44 12.84
CA SER A 324 -9.64 13.33 11.89
C SER A 324 -8.50 12.33 11.97
N PRO A 325 -8.79 11.00 11.93
CA PRO A 325 -7.76 9.98 11.89
C PRO A 325 -6.91 10.00 10.60
N LEU A 326 -7.31 10.79 9.60
CA LEU A 326 -6.54 11.01 8.37
C LEU A 326 -5.53 12.17 8.50
N CYS A 327 -5.43 12.84 9.66
CA CYS A 327 -4.45 13.90 9.85
C CYS A 327 -3.02 13.39 9.72
N GLY A 328 -2.22 14.04 8.88
CA GLY A 328 -0.81 13.74 8.69
C GLY A 328 -0.35 13.81 7.25
N LEU A 329 0.87 13.31 7.04
CA LEU A 329 1.48 13.13 5.73
C LEU A 329 1.19 11.72 5.21
N GLU A 330 0.75 11.64 3.96
CA GLU A 330 0.69 10.40 3.19
C GLU A 330 1.73 10.47 2.07
N ASP A 331 2.74 9.62 2.13
CA ASP A 331 3.89 9.62 1.23
C ASP A 331 4.09 8.29 0.46
N SER A 332 3.16 7.34 0.60
CA SER A 332 3.21 6.05 -0.09
C SER A 332 2.91 6.14 -1.59
N ASN A 333 2.19 7.17 -2.03
CA ASN A 333 1.90 7.44 -3.43
C ASN A 333 3.07 8.18 -4.11
N ARG A 334 3.05 8.22 -5.45
CA ARG A 334 4.06 8.97 -6.22
C ARG A 334 4.16 10.44 -5.81
N GLU A 335 3.03 11.06 -5.48
CA GLU A 335 2.97 12.41 -4.95
C GLU A 335 2.42 12.37 -3.55
N MET A 336 3.12 13.00 -2.65
CA MET A 336 2.73 13.09 -1.26
C MET A 336 1.47 13.95 -1.10
N SER A 337 0.71 13.68 -0.06
CA SER A 337 -0.39 14.55 0.36
C SER A 337 -0.32 14.84 1.86
N PHE A 338 -0.74 16.05 2.24
CA PHE A 338 -0.91 16.45 3.63
C PHE A 338 -2.38 16.66 3.89
N ILE A 339 -2.88 16.12 5.00
CA ILE A 339 -4.30 16.09 5.34
C ILE A 339 -4.45 16.56 6.78
N CYS A 340 -5.47 17.37 7.06
CA CYS A 340 -5.89 17.68 8.43
C CYS A 340 -7.38 17.99 8.47
N GLY A 341 -8.00 17.79 9.62
CA GLY A 341 -9.43 18.01 9.78
C GLY A 341 -9.97 17.55 11.12
N LEU A 342 -11.27 17.54 11.21
CA LEU A 342 -12.03 17.11 12.37
C LEU A 342 -13.07 16.05 12.01
N GLU A 343 -13.36 15.18 12.95
CA GLU A 343 -14.49 14.27 12.91
C GLU A 343 -15.53 14.62 13.98
N GLY A 344 -16.74 14.12 13.79
CA GLY A 344 -17.83 14.38 14.74
C GLY A 344 -18.30 15.84 14.71
N CYS A 345 -18.26 16.47 13.54
CA CYS A 345 -18.72 17.86 13.34
C CYS A 345 -20.24 17.91 13.13
N ALA A 346 -20.82 19.07 13.43
CA ALA A 346 -22.17 19.40 12.95
C ALA A 346 -22.17 19.61 11.43
N GLU A 347 -23.29 19.36 10.76
CA GLU A 347 -23.40 19.42 9.29
C GLU A 347 -23.06 20.82 8.73
N ASP A 348 -23.33 21.88 9.47
CA ASP A 348 -23.08 23.28 9.08
C ASP A 348 -21.70 23.80 9.50
N ALA A 349 -20.87 22.98 10.16
CA ALA A 349 -19.55 23.39 10.67
C ALA A 349 -18.47 23.48 9.58
N THR A 350 -18.70 22.94 8.37
CA THR A 350 -17.70 22.75 7.30
C THR A 350 -16.86 23.99 7.03
N LEU A 351 -17.48 25.15 6.78
CA LEU A 351 -16.76 26.39 6.49
C LEU A 351 -15.99 26.94 7.69
N ASN A 352 -16.46 26.67 8.91
CA ASN A 352 -15.79 27.10 10.13
C ASN A 352 -14.54 26.24 10.38
N VAL A 353 -14.61 24.94 10.13
CA VAL A 353 -13.45 24.02 10.21
C VAL A 353 -12.40 24.37 9.16
N GLU A 354 -12.81 24.58 7.89
CA GLU A 354 -11.91 25.04 6.83
C GLU A 354 -11.20 26.34 7.25
N LYS A 355 -11.96 27.31 7.74
CA LYS A 355 -11.40 28.59 8.18
C LYS A 355 -10.45 28.43 9.34
N LEU A 356 -10.79 27.62 10.35
CA LEU A 356 -9.95 27.33 11.50
C LEU A 356 -8.57 26.82 11.07
N ILE A 357 -8.57 25.81 10.17
CA ILE A 357 -7.34 25.21 9.65
C ILE A 357 -6.51 26.23 8.87
N LEU A 358 -7.12 26.96 7.92
CA LEU A 358 -6.41 27.90 7.07
C LEU A 358 -5.87 29.10 7.85
N ASP A 359 -6.64 29.64 8.78
CA ASP A 359 -6.19 30.74 9.65
C ASP A 359 -5.05 30.29 10.57
N THR A 360 -5.10 29.07 11.08
CA THR A 360 -4.02 28.49 11.91
C THR A 360 -2.74 28.31 11.11
N LEU A 361 -2.81 27.73 9.92
CA LEU A 361 -1.65 27.56 9.04
C LEU A 361 -1.07 28.91 8.61
N GLN A 362 -1.93 29.91 8.32
CA GLN A 362 -1.48 31.26 7.98
C GLN A 362 -0.76 31.92 9.18
N ARG A 363 -1.31 31.81 10.39
CA ARG A 363 -0.67 32.32 11.62
C ARG A 363 0.69 31.64 11.83
N ILE A 364 0.79 30.33 11.68
CA ILE A 364 2.07 29.61 11.80
C ILE A 364 3.08 30.07 10.74
N ALA A 365 2.62 30.32 9.51
CA ALA A 365 3.48 30.83 8.43
C ALA A 365 4.01 32.28 8.71
N ASP A 366 3.19 33.09 9.34
CA ASP A 366 3.55 34.49 9.64
C ASP A 366 4.43 34.63 10.90
N GLU A 367 4.14 33.85 11.93
CA GLU A 367 4.80 33.92 13.23
C GLU A 367 5.99 32.95 13.36
N GLY A 368 6.03 31.91 12.55
CA GLY A 368 6.98 30.82 12.67
C GLY A 368 6.58 29.80 13.73
N VAL A 369 7.45 28.83 13.95
CA VAL A 369 7.35 27.77 14.97
C VAL A 369 8.53 27.91 15.92
N ASP A 370 8.32 27.59 17.19
CA ASP A 370 9.40 27.57 18.18
C ASP A 370 10.53 26.63 17.75
N GLN A 371 11.76 27.11 17.83
CA GLN A 371 12.95 26.35 17.47
C GLN A 371 13.08 25.05 18.28
N GLU A 372 12.71 25.07 19.56
CA GLU A 372 12.74 23.87 20.41
C GLU A 372 11.78 22.77 19.93
N GLN A 373 10.62 23.15 19.38
CA GLN A 373 9.67 22.22 18.77
C GLN A 373 10.24 21.59 17.48
N VAL A 374 10.89 22.39 16.65
CA VAL A 374 11.55 21.90 15.42
C VAL A 374 12.69 20.95 15.75
N GLU A 375 13.53 21.29 16.75
CA GLU A 375 14.62 20.43 17.21
C GLU A 375 14.10 19.13 17.81
N ALA A 376 13.02 19.16 18.59
CA ALA A 376 12.39 17.97 19.11
C ALA A 376 11.85 17.04 18.01
N ALA A 377 11.14 17.59 17.01
CA ALA A 377 10.65 16.85 15.86
C ALA A 377 11.81 16.21 15.06
N LEU A 378 12.89 16.96 14.83
CA LEU A 378 14.09 16.43 14.17
C LEU A 378 14.72 15.27 14.95
N HIS A 379 14.82 15.36 16.27
CA HIS A 379 15.35 14.28 17.11
C HIS A 379 14.45 13.04 17.05
N GLN A 380 13.13 13.20 17.05
CA GLN A 380 12.20 12.08 16.93
C GLN A 380 12.31 11.40 15.56
N LEU A 381 12.40 12.18 14.47
CA LEU A 381 12.62 11.63 13.13
C LEU A 381 13.97 10.89 13.03
N GLU A 382 15.05 11.45 13.58
CA GLU A 382 16.37 10.81 13.62
C GLU A 382 16.31 9.49 14.42
N LEU A 383 15.66 9.49 15.58
CA LEU A 383 15.50 8.31 16.42
C LEU A 383 14.72 7.22 15.68
N HIS A 384 13.59 7.58 15.07
CA HIS A 384 12.75 6.66 14.30
C HIS A 384 13.52 6.01 13.14
N GLN A 385 14.35 6.77 12.44
CA GLN A 385 15.18 6.24 11.34
C GLN A 385 16.33 5.34 11.83
N ARG A 386 16.80 5.52 13.07
CA ARG A 386 17.88 4.70 13.63
C ARG A 386 17.40 3.46 14.38
N GLU A 387 16.24 3.52 14.99
CA GLU A 387 15.66 2.44 15.79
C GLU A 387 14.56 1.71 14.99
N ILE A 388 14.98 1.00 13.95
CA ILE A 388 14.12 0.09 13.21
C ILE A 388 14.04 -1.21 14.01
N SER A 389 13.08 -1.31 14.92
CA SER A 389 12.87 -2.53 15.73
C SER A 389 11.50 -2.57 16.41
N GLY A 390 11.05 -3.79 16.75
CA GLY A 390 9.85 -4.01 17.57
C GLY A 390 8.52 -4.06 16.82
N ASP A 391 8.54 -4.02 15.51
CA ASP A 391 7.35 -4.17 14.68
C ASP A 391 7.10 -5.63 14.27
N SER A 392 5.91 -5.92 13.76
CA SER A 392 5.52 -7.24 13.25
C SER A 392 6.23 -7.66 11.95
N TYR A 393 6.96 -6.75 11.32
CA TYR A 393 7.72 -7.02 10.10
C TYR A 393 9.19 -7.36 10.40
N PRO A 394 9.81 -8.30 9.63
CA PRO A 394 11.25 -8.53 9.68
C PRO A 394 12.06 -7.25 9.43
N TYR A 395 13.17 -7.10 10.13
CA TYR A 395 14.02 -5.90 10.01
C TYR A 395 14.37 -5.56 8.56
N GLY A 396 14.71 -6.57 7.73
CA GLY A 396 15.04 -6.36 6.32
C GLY A 396 13.86 -5.93 5.42
N LEU A 397 12.62 -5.96 5.91
CA LEU A 397 11.46 -5.39 5.20
C LEU A 397 11.14 -3.96 5.64
N GLN A 398 11.66 -3.54 6.79
CA GLN A 398 11.49 -2.18 7.29
C GLN A 398 12.53 -1.20 6.73
N LEU A 399 13.64 -1.73 6.23
CA LEU A 399 14.70 -1.02 5.51
C LEU A 399 14.29 -0.65 4.08
#